data_edbd832bdb79972f679661bbcc33c48c
#
_entry.id   edbd832bdb79972f679661bbcc33c48c
#
_cell.length_a   1.000
_cell.length_b   1.000
_cell.length_c   1.000
_cell.angle_alpha   90.00
_cell.angle_beta   90.00
_cell.angle_gamma   90.00
#
_symmetry.space_group_name_H-M   'P 1'
#
loop_
_entity.id
_entity.type
_entity.pdbx_description
1 polymer ?
#
loop_
_entity_poly.entity_id
_entity_poly.type
_entity_poly.pdbx_seq_one_letter_code
_entity_poly.pdbx_strand_id
1 'polypeptide(L)'
;MDVESTLGKGSVFRLELPLPETDELVEEDKSDHNTITILPKNVLVVDDDPIQLKIAEDMLGRKGISCKTCKNAREVVAALENSEYDLVLTDVQMPDTDGFGLLRLLRNSDIGSSRTVPVAVMTARGDGNSGIYEKEGFAGCIHKPFNIHGLLAFLSTIVSRTQVSVSGDFDFSSLLENTDDYSHMLSLVVMESEKELEEMESADRITDRETMRKI
;
A
#
# COMPACT_ATOMS: atom_id res chain seq x y z
N MET A 1 -35.03 -18.12 -0.52
CA MET A 1 -34.22 -18.21 -1.77
C MET A 1 -34.91 -19.20 -2.69
N ASP A 2 -35.33 -18.76 -3.87
CA ASP A 2 -36.00 -19.56 -4.88
C ASP A 2 -35.14 -19.68 -6.12
N VAL A 3 -35.21 -20.84 -6.77
CA VAL A 3 -34.47 -21.10 -8.01
C VAL A 3 -35.44 -21.69 -9.06
N GLU A 4 -35.52 -21.02 -10.19
CA GLU A 4 -36.25 -21.53 -11.36
C GLU A 4 -35.21 -21.81 -12.46
N SER A 5 -35.20 -23.04 -12.98
CA SER A 5 -34.25 -23.41 -14.03
C SER A 5 -34.97 -24.25 -15.10
N THR A 6 -34.70 -23.92 -16.35
CA THR A 6 -35.19 -24.67 -17.49
C THR A 6 -34.02 -25.00 -18.42
N LEU A 7 -33.85 -26.27 -18.71
CA LEU A 7 -32.78 -26.74 -19.58
C LEU A 7 -32.84 -26.05 -20.95
N GLY A 8 -31.75 -25.42 -21.35
CA GLY A 8 -31.61 -24.64 -22.57
C GLY A 8 -32.19 -23.22 -22.54
N LYS A 9 -32.82 -22.80 -21.42
CA LYS A 9 -33.34 -21.44 -21.26
C LYS A 9 -32.66 -20.63 -20.17
N GLY A 10 -31.86 -21.27 -19.31
CA GLY A 10 -31.14 -20.62 -18.22
C GLY A 10 -31.77 -20.83 -16.84
N SER A 11 -31.21 -20.18 -15.84
CA SER A 11 -31.65 -20.26 -14.44
C SER A 11 -31.87 -18.86 -13.86
N VAL A 12 -32.90 -18.71 -13.06
CA VAL A 12 -33.23 -17.49 -12.32
C VAL A 12 -33.09 -17.81 -10.83
N PHE A 13 -32.25 -17.05 -10.15
CA PHE A 13 -32.10 -17.10 -8.69
C PHE A 13 -32.80 -15.86 -8.09
N ARG A 14 -33.74 -16.11 -7.17
CA ARG A 14 -34.43 -15.05 -6.43
C ARG A 14 -34.07 -15.13 -4.95
N LEU A 15 -33.49 -14.06 -4.43
CA LEU A 15 -33.14 -13.94 -3.02
C LEU A 15 -33.95 -12.79 -2.40
N GLU A 16 -34.78 -13.11 -1.40
CA GLU A 16 -35.49 -12.13 -0.59
C GLU A 16 -34.80 -12.05 0.76
N LEU A 17 -34.32 -10.86 1.12
CA LEU A 17 -33.70 -10.57 2.38
C LEU A 17 -34.61 -9.63 3.18
N PRO A 18 -35.11 -10.03 4.36
CA PRO A 18 -35.78 -9.12 5.26
C PRO A 18 -34.74 -8.17 5.88
N LEU A 19 -34.70 -6.94 5.41
CA LEU A 19 -33.86 -5.91 6.00
C LEU A 19 -34.72 -5.13 6.99
N PRO A 20 -34.37 -5.05 8.30
CA PRO A 20 -35.03 -4.19 9.23
C PRO A 20 -34.78 -2.73 8.80
N GLU A 21 -35.82 -1.91 8.84
CA GLU A 21 -35.65 -0.46 8.73
C GLU A 21 -34.83 -0.01 9.95
N THR A 22 -33.72 0.63 9.70
CA THR A 22 -32.93 1.27 10.76
C THR A 22 -32.98 2.78 10.53
N ASP A 23 -33.35 3.52 11.57
CA ASP A 23 -33.23 4.97 11.62
C ASP A 23 -31.79 5.41 11.96
N GLU A 24 -30.90 4.45 12.20
CA GLU A 24 -29.49 4.76 12.31
C GLU A 24 -28.97 5.22 10.94
N LEU A 25 -28.83 6.53 10.81
CA LEU A 25 -27.95 7.09 9.79
C LEU A 25 -26.61 6.37 9.95
N VAL A 26 -26.20 5.60 8.95
CA VAL A 26 -24.81 5.15 8.87
C VAL A 26 -24.00 6.44 8.93
N GLU A 27 -23.54 6.79 10.11
CA GLU A 27 -22.51 7.81 10.24
C GLU A 27 -21.37 7.29 9.35
N GLU A 28 -21.21 7.91 8.18
CA GLU A 28 -19.94 7.82 7.48
C GLU A 28 -18.92 8.18 8.55
N ASP A 29 -18.07 7.23 8.88
CA ASP A 29 -17.02 7.39 9.88
C ASP A 29 -16.19 8.61 9.47
N LYS A 30 -16.66 9.78 9.92
CA LYS A 30 -15.90 11.02 9.94
C LYS A 30 -14.96 10.91 11.12
N SER A 31 -14.14 9.89 11.10
CA SER A 31 -12.89 9.93 11.83
C SER A 31 -12.00 10.95 11.11
N ASP A 32 -12.32 12.23 11.33
CA ASP A 32 -11.41 13.34 11.18
C ASP A 32 -10.27 13.18 12.21
N HIS A 33 -9.57 12.07 12.11
CA HIS A 33 -8.21 12.03 12.61
C HIS A 33 -7.39 12.72 11.54
N ASN A 34 -6.86 13.85 11.90
CA ASN A 34 -5.86 14.66 11.19
C ASN A 34 -4.54 13.87 11.07
N THR A 35 -4.64 12.59 10.76
CA THR A 35 -3.51 11.74 10.43
C THR A 35 -3.15 12.07 8.99
N ILE A 36 -1.98 12.62 8.77
CA ILE A 36 -1.45 12.83 7.42
C ILE A 36 -1.39 11.45 6.76
N THR A 37 -2.42 11.12 6.00
CA THR A 37 -2.51 9.84 5.31
C THR A 37 -1.65 9.93 4.06
N ILE A 38 -0.44 9.41 4.11
CA ILE A 38 0.44 9.35 2.96
C ILE A 38 -0.05 8.19 2.08
N LEU A 39 -0.50 8.52 0.88
CA LEU A 39 -0.96 7.54 -0.11
C LEU A 39 0.06 7.40 -1.24
N PRO A 40 0.19 6.22 -1.84
CA PRO A 40 1.00 6.04 -3.04
C PRO A 40 0.43 6.87 -4.19
N LYS A 41 1.30 7.38 -5.06
CA LYS A 41 0.89 8.11 -6.27
C LYS A 41 0.65 7.17 -7.43
N ASN A 42 1.50 6.15 -7.58
CA ASN A 42 1.50 5.20 -8.68
C ASN A 42 1.46 3.77 -8.15
N VAL A 43 0.38 3.05 -8.42
CA VAL A 43 0.20 1.65 -7.99
C VAL A 43 0.10 0.74 -9.20
N LEU A 44 0.85 -0.36 -9.18
CA LEU A 44 0.74 -1.43 -10.15
C LEU A 44 -0.15 -2.54 -9.57
N VAL A 45 -1.28 -2.83 -10.20
CA VAL A 45 -2.22 -3.87 -9.76
C VAL A 45 -2.13 -5.06 -10.69
N VAL A 46 -1.98 -6.27 -10.11
CA VAL A 46 -1.77 -7.52 -10.84
C VAL A 46 -2.83 -8.53 -10.46
N ASP A 47 -3.64 -8.94 -11.42
CA ASP A 47 -4.72 -9.93 -11.23
C ASP A 47 -5.06 -10.53 -12.60
N ASP A 48 -5.32 -11.81 -12.70
CA ASP A 48 -5.70 -12.44 -13.96
C ASP A 48 -7.16 -12.19 -14.36
N ASP A 49 -8.00 -11.76 -13.39
CA ASP A 49 -9.39 -11.41 -13.64
C ASP A 49 -9.51 -9.93 -14.09
N PRO A 50 -9.96 -9.68 -15.34
CA PRO A 50 -10.12 -8.32 -15.85
C PRO A 50 -11.17 -7.49 -15.08
N ILE A 51 -12.14 -8.15 -14.42
CA ILE A 51 -13.16 -7.47 -13.62
C ILE A 51 -12.51 -6.93 -12.34
N GLN A 52 -11.68 -7.73 -11.67
CA GLN A 52 -10.94 -7.33 -10.49
C GLN A 52 -10.00 -6.15 -10.80
N LEU A 53 -9.27 -6.22 -11.91
CA LEU A 53 -8.43 -5.12 -12.38
C LEU A 53 -9.21 -3.83 -12.60
N LYS A 54 -10.38 -3.93 -13.24
CA LYS A 54 -11.23 -2.76 -13.51
C LYS A 54 -11.79 -2.14 -12.22
N ILE A 55 -12.19 -2.97 -11.26
CA ILE A 55 -12.65 -2.51 -9.94
C ILE A 55 -11.53 -1.78 -9.22
N ALA A 56 -10.33 -2.35 -9.16
CA ALA A 56 -9.17 -1.73 -8.51
C ALA A 56 -8.78 -0.40 -9.18
N GLU A 57 -8.74 -0.34 -10.51
CA GLU A 57 -8.49 0.87 -11.28
C GLU A 57 -9.48 1.98 -10.95
N ASP A 58 -10.81 1.65 -10.96
CA ASP A 58 -11.86 2.62 -10.66
C ASP A 58 -11.81 3.10 -9.20
N MET A 59 -11.53 2.19 -8.26
CA MET A 59 -11.40 2.52 -6.84
C MET A 59 -10.25 3.49 -6.58
N LEU A 60 -9.05 3.18 -7.11
CA LEU A 60 -7.85 3.98 -6.93
C LEU A 60 -7.95 5.32 -7.68
N GLY A 61 -8.45 5.29 -8.92
CA GLY A 61 -8.62 6.49 -9.74
C GLY A 61 -9.55 7.54 -9.12
N ARG A 62 -10.63 7.12 -8.45
CA ARG A 62 -11.54 8.04 -7.70
C ARG A 62 -10.83 8.78 -6.55
N LYS A 63 -9.70 8.29 -6.10
CA LYS A 63 -8.88 8.90 -5.03
C LYS A 63 -7.63 9.60 -5.57
N GLY A 64 -7.52 9.75 -6.88
CA GLY A 64 -6.39 10.41 -7.53
C GLY A 64 -5.10 9.60 -7.56
N ILE A 65 -5.18 8.29 -7.28
CA ILE A 65 -4.04 7.37 -7.35
C ILE A 65 -3.94 6.84 -8.78
N SER A 66 -2.80 7.02 -9.41
CA SER A 66 -2.51 6.45 -10.74
C SER A 66 -2.40 4.93 -10.61
N CYS A 67 -3.20 4.21 -11.39
CA CYS A 67 -3.25 2.76 -11.36
C CYS A 67 -2.88 2.19 -12.73
N LYS A 68 -1.84 1.37 -12.78
CA LYS A 68 -1.51 0.54 -13.92
C LYS A 68 -1.94 -0.90 -13.64
N THR A 69 -2.71 -1.48 -14.52
CA THR A 69 -3.19 -2.86 -14.39
C THR A 69 -2.36 -3.80 -15.26
N CYS A 70 -2.04 -4.98 -14.73
CA CYS A 70 -1.31 -6.06 -15.40
C CYS A 70 -2.02 -7.41 -15.15
N LYS A 71 -2.03 -8.27 -16.16
CA LYS A 71 -2.70 -9.59 -16.07
C LYS A 71 -1.75 -10.74 -15.72
N ASN A 72 -0.45 -10.51 -15.80
CA ASN A 72 0.57 -11.54 -15.61
C ASN A 72 1.94 -10.90 -15.32
N ALA A 73 2.89 -11.74 -14.91
CA ALA A 73 4.24 -11.30 -14.57
C ALA A 73 5.00 -10.62 -15.72
N ARG A 74 4.73 -11.00 -16.99
CA ARG A 74 5.39 -10.38 -18.14
C ARG A 74 4.97 -8.92 -18.31
N GLU A 75 3.69 -8.61 -18.11
CA GLU A 75 3.20 -7.24 -18.18
C GLU A 75 3.74 -6.39 -17.02
N VAL A 76 3.94 -6.98 -15.82
CA VAL A 76 4.56 -6.32 -14.68
C VAL A 76 6.00 -5.92 -14.99
N VAL A 77 6.80 -6.83 -15.55
CA VAL A 77 8.17 -6.56 -15.98
C VAL A 77 8.21 -5.40 -16.97
N ALA A 78 7.39 -5.47 -18.02
CA ALA A 78 7.32 -4.40 -19.04
C ALA A 78 6.86 -3.05 -18.44
N ALA A 79 6.00 -3.05 -17.44
CA ALA A 79 5.59 -1.82 -16.76
C ALA A 79 6.74 -1.20 -15.95
N LEU A 80 7.50 -2.03 -15.20
CA LEU A 80 8.63 -1.59 -14.38
C LEU A 80 9.84 -1.13 -15.23
N GLU A 81 9.97 -1.61 -16.46
CA GLU A 81 10.98 -1.11 -17.42
C GLU A 81 10.73 0.35 -17.85
N ASN A 82 9.45 0.75 -17.88
CA ASN A 82 9.04 2.01 -18.47
C ASN A 82 8.64 3.08 -17.44
N SER A 83 8.37 2.69 -16.18
CA SER A 83 7.86 3.60 -15.17
C SER A 83 8.20 3.13 -13.76
N GLU A 84 8.24 4.08 -12.83
CA GLU A 84 8.40 3.80 -11.39
C GLU A 84 7.03 3.71 -10.70
N TYR A 85 6.94 2.79 -9.75
CA TYR A 85 5.74 2.55 -8.95
C TYR A 85 6.10 2.57 -7.46
N ASP A 86 5.19 3.14 -6.68
CA ASP A 86 5.33 3.20 -5.22
C ASP A 86 4.97 1.86 -4.56
N LEU A 87 4.15 1.06 -5.25
CA LEU A 87 3.66 -0.22 -4.75
C LEU A 87 3.21 -1.13 -5.90
N VAL A 88 3.51 -2.43 -5.76
CA VAL A 88 2.88 -3.50 -6.54
C VAL A 88 1.88 -4.23 -5.66
N LEU A 89 0.63 -4.28 -6.08
CA LEU A 89 -0.46 -4.99 -5.40
C LEU A 89 -0.87 -6.19 -6.27
N THR A 90 -0.59 -7.41 -5.83
CA THR A 90 -0.79 -8.63 -6.64
C THR A 90 -1.79 -9.59 -6.02
N ASP A 91 -2.59 -10.26 -6.84
CA ASP A 91 -3.30 -11.44 -6.37
C ASP A 91 -2.30 -12.56 -6.03
N VAL A 92 -2.67 -13.39 -5.06
CA VAL A 92 -1.86 -14.58 -4.70
C VAL A 92 -2.01 -15.66 -5.74
N GLN A 93 -3.24 -15.89 -6.22
CA GLN A 93 -3.58 -17.02 -7.09
C GLN A 93 -3.79 -16.55 -8.52
N MET A 94 -2.74 -16.67 -9.32
CA MET A 94 -2.82 -16.40 -10.76
C MET A 94 -2.30 -17.60 -11.54
N PRO A 95 -2.80 -17.83 -12.78
CA PRO A 95 -2.25 -18.81 -13.68
C PRO A 95 -0.78 -18.51 -14.02
N ASP A 96 -0.02 -19.52 -14.35
CA ASP A 96 1.37 -19.48 -14.80
C ASP A 96 2.38 -19.02 -13.72
N THR A 97 2.16 -17.87 -13.11
CA THR A 97 3.04 -17.30 -12.06
C THR A 97 2.17 -16.73 -10.96
N ASP A 98 2.16 -17.38 -9.81
CA ASP A 98 1.47 -16.89 -8.62
C ASP A 98 2.16 -15.65 -8.00
N GLY A 99 1.52 -15.02 -7.02
CA GLY A 99 2.07 -13.84 -6.35
C GLY A 99 3.45 -14.07 -5.73
N PHE A 100 3.71 -15.28 -5.20
CA PHE A 100 5.02 -15.64 -4.65
C PHE A 100 6.08 -15.77 -5.74
N GLY A 101 5.73 -16.39 -6.87
CA GLY A 101 6.59 -16.47 -8.06
C GLY A 101 6.92 -15.09 -8.62
N LEU A 102 5.92 -14.21 -8.68
CA LEU A 102 6.11 -12.81 -9.08
C LEU A 102 7.08 -12.09 -8.15
N LEU A 103 6.90 -12.18 -6.83
CA LEU A 103 7.81 -11.55 -5.86
C LEU A 103 9.24 -12.04 -6.06
N ARG A 104 9.46 -13.35 -6.18
CA ARG A 104 10.79 -13.93 -6.42
C ARG A 104 11.41 -13.45 -7.73
N LEU A 105 10.61 -13.39 -8.79
CA LEU A 105 11.05 -12.87 -10.08
C LEU A 105 11.50 -11.42 -9.95
N LEU A 106 10.74 -10.56 -9.28
CA LEU A 106 11.09 -9.16 -9.09
C LEU A 106 12.37 -8.98 -8.26
N ARG A 107 12.52 -9.72 -7.15
CA ARG A 107 13.71 -9.61 -6.28
C ARG A 107 14.99 -10.13 -6.94
N ASN A 108 14.87 -11.04 -7.91
CA ASN A 108 16.00 -11.60 -8.67
C ASN A 108 16.26 -10.90 -10.00
N SER A 109 15.43 -9.95 -10.41
CA SER A 109 15.62 -9.17 -11.64
C SER A 109 16.25 -7.81 -11.34
N ASP A 110 16.86 -7.22 -12.37
CA ASP A 110 17.54 -5.91 -12.32
C ASP A 110 16.82 -4.94 -13.26
N ILE A 111 15.50 -4.83 -13.09
CA ILE A 111 14.60 -4.11 -14.00
C ILE A 111 13.96 -2.97 -13.22
N GLY A 112 14.32 -1.73 -13.55
CA GLY A 112 13.81 -0.54 -12.87
C GLY A 112 13.92 -0.67 -11.35
N SER A 113 12.81 -0.42 -10.64
CA SER A 113 12.73 -0.54 -9.17
C SER A 113 12.34 -1.94 -8.67
N SER A 114 12.43 -2.99 -9.50
CA SER A 114 11.93 -4.34 -9.20
C SER A 114 12.44 -4.92 -7.86
N ARG A 115 13.69 -4.65 -7.50
CA ARG A 115 14.30 -5.15 -6.26
C ARG A 115 13.79 -4.46 -5.01
N THR A 116 13.40 -3.21 -5.12
CA THR A 116 13.10 -2.32 -3.98
C THR A 116 11.62 -1.98 -3.84
N VAL A 117 10.86 -1.99 -4.94
CA VAL A 117 9.44 -1.67 -4.91
C VAL A 117 8.71 -2.56 -3.90
N PRO A 118 7.92 -1.99 -2.96
CA PRO A 118 7.10 -2.79 -2.07
C PRO A 118 6.11 -3.65 -2.88
N VAL A 119 5.99 -4.93 -2.51
CA VAL A 119 5.01 -5.84 -3.11
C VAL A 119 4.08 -6.31 -2.01
N ALA A 120 2.79 -6.06 -2.15
CA ALA A 120 1.75 -6.50 -1.24
C ALA A 120 0.80 -7.46 -1.94
N VAL A 121 0.12 -8.31 -1.19
CA VAL A 121 -0.80 -9.30 -1.75
C VAL A 121 -2.26 -8.98 -1.45
N MET A 122 -3.12 -9.32 -2.42
CA MET A 122 -4.57 -9.48 -2.26
C MET A 122 -4.88 -10.97 -2.17
N THR A 123 -5.63 -11.41 -1.18
CA THR A 123 -5.96 -12.82 -1.00
C THR A 123 -7.44 -13.04 -0.66
N ALA A 124 -8.03 -14.10 -1.19
CA ALA A 124 -9.36 -14.58 -0.80
C ALA A 124 -9.30 -15.53 0.43
N ARG A 125 -8.09 -15.95 0.85
CA ARG A 125 -7.94 -16.85 1.99
C ARG A 125 -8.13 -16.11 3.30
N GLY A 126 -9.15 -16.51 4.06
CA GLY A 126 -9.46 -15.98 5.39
C GLY A 126 -8.68 -16.64 6.53
N ASP A 127 -7.50 -17.18 6.28
CA ASP A 127 -6.71 -17.94 7.27
C ASP A 127 -6.05 -17.08 8.35
N GLY A 128 -6.34 -15.78 8.38
CA GLY A 128 -5.96 -14.86 9.47
C GLY A 128 -4.44 -14.69 9.69
N ASN A 129 -3.62 -15.30 8.84
CA ASN A 129 -2.18 -15.38 9.05
C ASN A 129 -1.40 -14.47 8.07
N SER A 130 -1.64 -13.16 8.17
CA SER A 130 -0.89 -12.14 7.40
C SER A 130 0.63 -12.25 7.60
N GLY A 131 1.08 -12.73 8.76
CA GLY A 131 2.49 -12.93 9.05
C GLY A 131 3.22 -13.95 8.16
N ILE A 132 2.50 -14.82 7.45
CA ILE A 132 3.13 -15.74 6.46
C ILE A 132 3.65 -14.92 5.27
N TYR A 133 2.87 -13.98 4.78
CA TYR A 133 3.24 -13.15 3.62
C TYR A 133 4.43 -12.23 3.93
N GLU A 134 4.46 -11.64 5.13
CA GLU A 134 5.59 -10.81 5.57
C GLU A 134 6.90 -11.61 5.68
N LYS A 135 6.85 -12.84 6.18
CA LYS A 135 8.02 -13.75 6.24
C LYS A 135 8.58 -14.10 4.87
N GLU A 136 7.74 -14.16 3.85
CA GLU A 136 8.14 -14.41 2.46
C GLU A 136 8.66 -13.14 1.76
N GLY A 137 8.61 -11.98 2.41
CA GLY A 137 9.13 -10.71 1.90
C GLY A 137 8.09 -9.79 1.25
N PHE A 138 6.80 -10.07 1.42
CA PHE A 138 5.77 -9.12 1.04
C PHE A 138 5.68 -7.98 2.06
N ALA A 139 5.35 -6.79 1.56
CA ALA A 139 5.17 -5.61 2.40
C ALA A 139 3.88 -5.66 3.25
N GLY A 140 2.95 -6.52 2.89
CA GLY A 140 1.70 -6.74 3.63
C GLY A 140 0.68 -7.55 2.83
N CYS A 141 -0.49 -7.75 3.45
CA CYS A 141 -1.58 -8.55 2.90
C CYS A 141 -2.93 -7.87 3.14
N ILE A 142 -3.78 -7.82 2.12
CA ILE A 142 -5.18 -7.39 2.25
C ILE A 142 -6.13 -8.51 1.82
N HIS A 143 -7.20 -8.74 2.60
CA HIS A 143 -8.17 -9.78 2.33
C HIS A 143 -9.31 -9.31 1.44
N LYS A 144 -9.61 -10.07 0.40
CA LYS A 144 -10.81 -9.89 -0.45
C LYS A 144 -12.03 -10.52 0.26
N PRO A 145 -13.24 -9.87 0.21
CA PRO A 145 -13.52 -8.58 -0.41
C PRO A 145 -13.10 -7.41 0.51
N PHE A 146 -12.58 -6.34 -0.08
CA PHE A 146 -12.27 -5.10 0.62
C PHE A 146 -13.04 -3.92 0.02
N ASN A 147 -13.33 -2.94 0.85
CA ASN A 147 -13.89 -1.66 0.41
C ASN A 147 -12.80 -0.62 0.19
N ILE A 148 -13.17 0.53 -0.36
CA ILE A 148 -12.21 1.61 -0.66
C ILE A 148 -11.49 2.12 0.60
N HIS A 149 -12.18 2.25 1.72
CA HIS A 149 -11.58 2.73 2.98
C HIS A 149 -10.53 1.75 3.51
N GLY A 150 -10.85 0.44 3.51
CA GLY A 150 -9.91 -0.61 3.88
C GLY A 150 -8.68 -0.65 2.97
N LEU A 151 -8.88 -0.48 1.64
CA LEU A 151 -7.78 -0.42 0.69
C LEU A 151 -6.87 0.78 0.96
N LEU A 152 -7.43 1.98 1.12
CA LEU A 152 -6.64 3.20 1.38
C LEU A 152 -5.87 3.14 2.70
N ALA A 153 -6.49 2.65 3.76
CA ALA A 153 -5.83 2.44 5.05
C ALA A 153 -4.65 1.47 4.93
N PHE A 154 -4.85 0.37 4.20
CA PHE A 154 -3.80 -0.60 3.91
C PHE A 154 -2.64 0.02 3.12
N LEU A 155 -2.94 0.72 2.01
CA LEU A 155 -1.93 1.38 1.17
C LEU A 155 -1.11 2.41 1.97
N SER A 156 -1.78 3.22 2.78
CA SER A 156 -1.12 4.19 3.66
C SER A 156 -0.16 3.51 4.64
N THR A 157 -0.55 2.40 5.25
CA THR A 157 0.31 1.64 6.16
C THR A 157 1.59 1.15 5.47
N ILE A 158 1.47 0.63 4.23
CA ILE A 158 2.64 0.15 3.48
C ILE A 158 3.59 1.30 3.15
N VAL A 159 3.07 2.40 2.61
CA VAL A 159 3.90 3.56 2.21
C VAL A 159 4.59 4.18 3.41
N SER A 160 3.90 4.34 4.54
CA SER A 160 4.48 4.87 5.78
C SER A 160 5.64 3.99 6.28
N ARG A 161 5.49 2.67 6.28
CA ARG A 161 6.56 1.73 6.66
C ARG A 161 7.78 1.84 5.74
N THR A 162 7.57 2.03 4.45
CA THR A 162 8.67 2.12 3.47
C THR A 162 9.45 3.42 3.62
N GLN A 163 8.80 4.53 3.95
CA GLN A 163 9.46 5.82 4.14
C GLN A 163 10.29 5.86 5.43
N VAL A 164 9.82 5.23 6.51
CA VAL A 164 10.57 5.13 7.79
C VAL A 164 11.86 4.31 7.63
N SER A 165 11.89 3.34 6.70
CA SER A 165 13.10 2.54 6.44
C SER A 165 14.23 3.29 5.72
N VAL A 166 13.95 4.48 5.17
CA VAL A 166 14.93 5.32 4.45
C VAL A 166 15.58 6.37 5.36
N SER A 167 14.91 6.74 6.47
CA SER A 167 15.47 7.61 7.49
C SER A 167 16.00 6.73 8.64
N GLY A 168 17.33 6.67 8.82
CA GLY A 168 18.01 5.81 9.78
C GLY A 168 17.38 5.79 11.17
N ASP A 169 17.49 4.63 11.81
CA ASP A 169 17.26 4.25 13.21
C ASP A 169 16.67 5.32 14.18
N PHE A 170 15.45 5.77 13.92
CA PHE A 170 14.69 6.51 14.92
C PHE A 170 13.61 5.56 15.48
N ASP A 171 13.88 5.00 16.66
CA ASP A 171 12.93 4.15 17.38
C ASP A 171 11.86 5.01 18.07
N PHE A 172 10.73 5.16 17.39
CA PHE A 172 9.55 5.87 17.92
C PHE A 172 8.77 5.06 18.95
N SER A 173 9.07 3.78 19.15
CA SER A 173 8.30 2.90 20.03
C SER A 173 8.34 3.38 21.48
N SER A 174 9.47 3.91 21.93
CA SER A 174 9.64 4.41 23.29
C SER A 174 8.94 5.77 23.54
N LEU A 175 8.62 6.52 22.47
CA LEU A 175 7.93 7.80 22.56
C LEU A 175 6.41 7.64 22.59
N LEU A 176 5.88 6.58 21.99
CA LEU A 176 4.43 6.31 21.93
C LEU A 176 3.86 5.78 23.26
N GLU A 177 4.69 5.22 24.14
CA GLU A 177 4.22 4.66 25.41
C GLU A 177 3.96 5.69 26.52
N ASN A 178 4.40 6.97 26.37
CA ASN A 178 4.40 7.92 27.47
C ASN A 178 3.81 9.33 27.20
N THR A 179 3.16 9.60 26.09
CA THR A 179 2.62 10.95 25.83
C THR A 179 1.19 10.95 25.30
N ASP A 180 0.29 11.40 26.17
CA ASP A 180 -1.10 11.77 25.81
C ASP A 180 -1.17 13.13 25.03
N ASP A 181 -0.05 13.77 24.75
CA ASP A 181 0.00 15.08 24.10
C ASP A 181 0.79 15.06 22.78
N TYR A 182 0.03 14.91 21.70
CA TYR A 182 0.54 14.87 20.33
C TYR A 182 1.26 16.17 19.91
N SER A 183 0.86 17.31 20.49
CA SER A 183 1.47 18.62 20.20
C SER A 183 2.88 18.74 20.78
N HIS A 184 3.13 18.13 21.92
CA HIS A 184 4.45 18.08 22.53
C HIS A 184 5.42 17.18 21.76
N MET A 185 4.91 16.07 21.22
CA MET A 185 5.71 15.16 20.39
C MET A 185 6.13 15.81 19.07
N LEU A 186 5.22 16.53 18.40
CA LEU A 186 5.53 17.29 17.20
C LEU A 186 6.59 18.37 17.43
N SER A 187 6.52 19.07 18.56
CA SER A 187 7.52 20.10 18.89
C SER A 187 8.91 19.51 19.12
N LEU A 188 9.02 18.32 19.71
CA LEU A 188 10.29 17.61 19.87
C LEU A 188 10.89 17.17 18.53
N VAL A 189 10.07 16.62 17.64
CA VAL A 189 10.52 16.20 16.29
C VAL A 189 10.99 17.41 15.47
N VAL A 190 10.28 18.53 15.54
CA VAL A 190 10.69 19.76 14.85
C VAL A 190 12.00 20.30 15.41
N MET A 191 12.17 20.34 16.74
CA MET A 191 13.41 20.78 17.36
C MET A 191 14.62 19.91 17.00
N GLU A 192 14.45 18.59 16.95
CA GLU A 192 15.54 17.67 16.58
C GLU A 192 15.90 17.83 15.10
N SER A 193 14.92 17.98 14.22
CA SER A 193 15.14 18.23 12.79
C SER A 193 15.84 19.57 12.53
N GLU A 194 15.50 20.62 13.27
CA GLU A 194 16.16 21.93 13.18
C GLU A 194 17.62 21.85 13.63
N LYS A 195 17.89 21.09 14.68
CA LYS A 195 19.24 20.88 15.18
C LYS A 195 20.12 20.10 14.19
N GLU A 196 19.60 19.03 13.59
CA GLU A 196 20.30 18.27 12.54
C GLU A 196 20.60 19.15 11.32
N LEU A 197 19.66 20.01 10.90
CA LEU A 197 19.86 20.98 9.83
C LEU A 197 20.98 21.98 10.15
N GLU A 198 21.02 22.52 11.37
CA GLU A 198 22.10 23.42 11.81
C GLU A 198 23.46 22.72 11.85
N GLU A 199 23.51 21.46 12.28
CA GLU A 199 24.74 20.65 12.28
C GLU A 199 25.23 20.37 10.84
N MET A 200 24.33 20.06 9.90
CA MET A 200 24.67 19.89 8.49
C MET A 200 25.17 21.19 7.85
N GLU A 201 24.49 22.32 8.07
CA GLU A 201 24.93 23.62 7.57
C GLU A 201 26.29 24.07 8.15
N SER A 202 26.55 23.71 9.41
CA SER A 202 27.84 23.99 10.03
C SER A 202 28.97 23.13 9.49
N ALA A 203 28.68 21.86 9.16
CA ALA A 203 29.62 20.94 8.52
C ALA A 203 29.98 21.39 7.10
N ASP A 204 29.01 21.84 6.32
CA ASP A 204 29.24 22.39 4.97
C ASP A 204 30.11 23.66 4.99
N ARG A 205 29.86 24.56 5.96
CA ARG A 205 30.69 25.77 6.12
C ARG A 205 32.13 25.45 6.53
N ILE A 206 32.38 24.37 7.25
CA ILE A 206 33.73 23.93 7.61
C ILE A 206 34.44 23.37 6.39
N THR A 207 33.76 22.55 5.59
CA THR A 207 34.30 21.95 4.37
C THR A 207 34.66 22.99 3.32
N ASP A 208 33.83 24.02 3.16
CA ASP A 208 34.08 25.15 2.24
C ASP A 208 35.30 25.98 2.69
N ARG A 209 35.49 26.23 4.01
CA ARG A 209 36.66 26.94 4.55
C ARG A 209 37.97 26.16 4.40
N GLU A 210 37.96 24.85 4.48
CA GLU A 210 39.14 24.01 4.23
C GLU A 210 39.53 23.97 2.76
N THR A 211 38.55 23.97 1.86
CA THR A 211 38.75 24.01 0.42
C THR A 211 39.34 25.34 -0.05
N MET A 212 38.87 26.46 0.53
CA MET A 212 39.41 27.83 0.22
C MET A 212 40.80 28.07 0.79
N ARG A 213 41.29 27.31 1.76
CA ARG A 213 42.66 27.46 2.31
C ARG A 213 43.74 26.70 1.52
N LYS A 214 43.34 25.90 0.53
CA LYS A 214 44.25 25.11 -0.31
C LYS A 214 44.46 25.69 -1.72
N ILE A 215 43.89 26.88 -2.00
CA ILE A 215 44.14 27.70 -3.18
C ILE A 215 45.03 28.89 -2.77
#